data_f7101839362456be21400be652f1e181
#
_entry.id   f7101839362456be21400be652f1e181
#
_cell.length_a   1.000
_cell.length_b   1.000
_cell.length_c   1.000
_cell.angle_alpha   90.00
_cell.angle_beta   90.00
_cell.angle_gamma   90.00
#
_symmetry.space_group_name_H-M   'P 1'
#
loop_
_entity.id
_entity.type
_entity.pdbx_description
1 polymer ?
#
loop_
_entity_poly.entity_id
_entity_poly.type
_entity_poly.pdbx_seq_one_letter_code
_entity_poly.pdbx_strand_id
1 'polypeptide(L)'
;MLWETGYNDRILQGKDQLERMNKYIDDNPRRWLIKHKHPEYFNIIASINVAGIPMQAMGNRFLLDCPSKIQVQCSRHLYQNDIEQLKEIILMKGRKGSVIVSPCISAGEQQIATAALSAGFPLIVLLLKGFHPYFKPQPRYLEACSKGRLLMLSPFPWQNEIIENMRQRCLQLNAIAAKICE
;
A
#
# COMPACT_ATOMS: atom_id res chain seq x y z
N MET A 1 -26.14 25.96 3.84
CA MET A 1 -25.24 25.80 5.01
C MET A 1 -23.84 25.57 4.50
N LEU A 2 -22.87 26.42 4.85
CA LEU A 2 -21.49 26.37 4.33
C LEU A 2 -20.59 25.34 5.05
N TRP A 3 -21.07 24.73 6.12
CA TRP A 3 -20.30 23.82 6.97
C TRP A 3 -21.08 22.53 7.21
N GLU A 4 -20.46 21.38 6.94
CA GLU A 4 -21.01 20.08 7.28
C GLU A 4 -20.90 19.84 8.80
N THR A 5 -21.94 19.24 9.39
CA THR A 5 -21.90 18.78 10.77
C THR A 5 -20.82 17.70 10.93
N GLY A 6 -19.86 17.93 11.80
CA GLY A 6 -18.82 16.94 12.12
C GLY A 6 -17.36 17.35 11.83
N TYR A 7 -17.07 18.62 11.72
CA TYR A 7 -15.69 19.06 11.74
C TYR A 7 -15.07 18.89 13.14
N ASN A 8 -13.83 18.46 13.17
CA ASN A 8 -13.10 18.28 14.43
C ASN A 8 -12.38 19.56 14.82
N ASP A 9 -12.91 20.27 15.82
CA ASP A 9 -12.17 21.33 16.48
C ASP A 9 -11.08 20.70 17.35
N ARG A 10 -9.85 20.80 16.91
CA ARG A 10 -8.68 20.41 17.71
C ARG A 10 -7.78 21.62 17.92
N ILE A 11 -7.48 21.90 19.18
CA ILE A 11 -6.44 22.87 19.53
C ILE A 11 -5.09 22.26 19.13
N LEU A 12 -4.36 22.96 18.26
CA LEU A 12 -3.02 22.57 17.84
C LEU A 12 -2.05 22.81 18.97
N GLN A 13 -1.51 21.74 19.56
CA GLN A 13 -0.61 21.82 20.71
C GLN A 13 0.89 21.72 20.34
N GLY A 14 1.22 21.29 19.12
CA GLY A 14 2.60 21.08 18.67
C GLY A 14 3.03 22.05 17.57
N LYS A 15 4.28 22.53 17.63
CA LYS A 15 4.86 23.43 16.62
C LYS A 15 4.71 22.94 15.19
N ASP A 16 4.86 21.62 14.95
CA ASP A 16 4.80 21.03 13.62
C ASP A 16 3.36 20.68 13.18
N GLN A 17 2.36 20.81 14.04
CA GLN A 17 0.99 20.45 13.71
C GLN A 17 0.36 21.43 12.72
N LEU A 18 0.59 22.71 12.92
CA LEU A 18 0.11 23.76 12.02
C LEU A 18 0.71 23.61 10.61
N GLU A 19 2.01 23.37 10.55
CA GLU A 19 2.71 23.19 9.27
C GLU A 19 2.20 21.94 8.52
N ARG A 20 2.00 20.84 9.22
CA ARG A 20 1.40 19.62 8.64
C ARG A 20 -0.04 19.84 8.17
N MET A 21 -0.82 20.64 8.90
CA MET A 21 -2.18 20.98 8.52
C MET A 21 -2.23 21.88 7.31
N ASN A 22 -1.40 22.91 7.26
CA ASN A 22 -1.30 23.79 6.09
C ASN A 22 -0.91 22.97 4.85
N LYS A 23 0.13 22.14 4.94
CA LYS A 23 0.53 21.26 3.85
C LYS A 23 -0.59 20.30 3.41
N TYR A 24 -1.40 19.80 4.35
CA TYR A 24 -2.56 18.97 4.02
C TYR A 24 -3.65 19.76 3.29
N ILE A 25 -3.93 20.98 3.75
CA ILE A 25 -4.93 21.89 3.12
C ILE A 25 -4.49 22.23 1.69
N ASP A 26 -3.22 22.59 1.51
CA ASP A 26 -2.66 22.94 0.21
C ASP A 26 -2.68 21.76 -0.79
N ASP A 27 -2.47 20.52 -0.30
CA ASP A 27 -2.50 19.31 -1.14
C ASP A 27 -3.93 18.79 -1.39
N ASN A 28 -4.93 19.23 -0.64
CA ASN A 28 -6.31 18.75 -0.73
C ASN A 28 -6.94 18.88 -2.13
N PRO A 29 -6.85 20.04 -2.82
CA PRO A 29 -7.43 20.19 -4.15
C PRO A 29 -6.81 19.23 -5.17
N ARG A 30 -5.48 19.04 -5.10
CA ARG A 30 -4.76 18.08 -5.93
C ARG A 30 -5.20 16.65 -5.66
N ARG A 31 -5.33 16.27 -4.39
CA ARG A 31 -5.80 14.92 -3.98
C ARG A 31 -7.23 14.65 -4.42
N TRP A 32 -8.08 15.66 -4.31
CA TRP A 32 -9.47 15.60 -4.78
C TRP A 32 -9.52 15.37 -6.29
N LEU A 33 -8.79 16.17 -7.07
CA LEU A 33 -8.73 16.06 -8.53
C LEU A 33 -8.23 14.69 -8.99
N ILE A 34 -7.16 14.17 -8.36
CA ILE A 34 -6.62 12.84 -8.66
C ILE A 34 -7.69 11.75 -8.47
N LYS A 35 -8.40 11.78 -7.36
CA LYS A 35 -9.45 10.79 -7.07
C LYS A 35 -10.62 10.87 -8.03
N HIS A 36 -11.00 12.07 -8.46
CA HIS A 36 -12.11 12.28 -9.38
C HIS A 36 -11.77 11.94 -10.83
N LYS A 37 -10.49 12.02 -11.20
CA LYS A 37 -10.04 11.58 -12.53
C LYS A 37 -10.02 10.06 -12.70
N HIS A 38 -9.78 9.31 -11.63
CA HIS A 38 -9.62 7.85 -11.64
C HIS A 38 -10.37 7.21 -10.47
N PRO A 39 -11.70 7.41 -10.36
CA PRO A 39 -12.47 6.91 -9.22
C PRO A 39 -12.38 5.40 -9.08
N GLU A 40 -12.22 4.67 -10.19
CA GLU A 40 -12.08 3.21 -10.24
C GLU A 40 -10.86 2.69 -9.47
N TYR A 41 -9.81 3.50 -9.33
CA TYR A 41 -8.61 3.13 -8.58
C TYR A 41 -8.68 3.47 -7.09
N PHE A 42 -9.66 4.28 -6.68
CA PHE A 42 -9.77 4.75 -5.30
C PHE A 42 -10.95 4.18 -4.54
N ASN A 43 -11.81 3.42 -5.20
CA ASN A 43 -12.89 2.70 -4.57
C ASN A 43 -12.37 1.38 -3.97
N ILE A 44 -12.73 1.12 -2.71
CA ILE A 44 -12.44 -0.15 -2.06
C ILE A 44 -13.50 -1.14 -2.50
N ILE A 45 -13.06 -2.21 -3.15
CA ILE A 45 -13.90 -3.35 -3.51
C ILE A 45 -13.92 -4.30 -2.33
N ALA A 46 -15.12 -4.64 -1.86
CA ALA A 46 -15.30 -5.43 -0.64
C ALA A 46 -14.77 -6.85 -0.75
N SER A 47 -14.84 -7.45 -1.95
CA SER A 47 -14.34 -8.82 -2.17
C SER A 47 -13.98 -9.04 -3.63
N ILE A 48 -12.75 -9.49 -3.85
CA ILE A 48 -12.28 -10.10 -5.11
C ILE A 48 -11.62 -11.43 -4.78
N ASN A 49 -11.69 -12.40 -5.69
CA ASN A 49 -10.96 -13.66 -5.52
C ASN A 49 -9.54 -13.50 -6.08
N VAL A 50 -8.52 -13.69 -5.24
CA VAL A 50 -7.11 -13.65 -5.64
C VAL A 50 -6.45 -14.94 -5.17
N ALA A 51 -5.97 -15.74 -6.10
CA ALA A 51 -5.36 -17.05 -5.80
C ALA A 51 -6.23 -17.95 -4.91
N GLY A 52 -7.56 -17.95 -5.13
CA GLY A 52 -8.52 -18.73 -4.35
C GLY A 52 -8.91 -18.12 -3.00
N ILE A 53 -8.46 -16.92 -2.68
CA ILE A 53 -8.70 -16.26 -1.39
C ILE A 53 -9.53 -14.97 -1.62
N PRO A 54 -10.67 -14.80 -0.92
CA PRO A 54 -11.43 -13.56 -0.98
C PRO A 54 -10.67 -12.42 -0.28
N MET A 55 -10.49 -11.30 -0.94
CA MET A 55 -9.75 -10.14 -0.43
C MET A 55 -10.45 -8.84 -0.76
N GLN A 56 -10.31 -7.86 0.13
CA GLN A 56 -10.59 -6.47 -0.21
C GLN A 56 -9.50 -5.92 -1.12
N ALA A 57 -9.85 -5.05 -2.05
CA ALA A 57 -8.91 -4.50 -3.02
C ALA A 57 -9.12 -3.01 -3.26
N MET A 58 -8.03 -2.28 -3.48
CA MET A 58 -8.04 -0.90 -3.96
C MET A 58 -6.86 -0.67 -4.90
N GLY A 59 -7.10 -0.09 -6.06
CA GLY A 59 -6.07 0.18 -7.07
C GLY A 59 -6.27 -0.58 -8.37
N ASN A 60 -5.21 -0.71 -9.14
CA ASN A 60 -5.23 -1.34 -10.45
C ASN A 60 -5.19 -2.88 -10.35
N ARG A 61 -6.32 -3.52 -10.55
CA ARG A 61 -6.46 -4.99 -10.49
C ARG A 61 -5.78 -5.71 -11.64
N PHE A 62 -5.56 -5.07 -12.78
CA PHE A 62 -4.87 -5.67 -13.93
C PHE A 62 -3.42 -6.04 -13.62
N LEU A 63 -2.85 -5.55 -12.51
CA LEU A 63 -1.54 -5.99 -12.05
C LEU A 63 -1.52 -7.47 -11.63
N LEU A 64 -2.67 -8.06 -11.30
CA LEU A 64 -2.79 -9.49 -11.01
C LEU A 64 -2.63 -10.35 -12.26
N ASP A 65 -3.00 -9.83 -13.44
CA ASP A 65 -2.96 -10.54 -14.70
C ASP A 65 -1.56 -10.51 -15.36
N CYS A 66 -0.63 -9.72 -14.79
CA CYS A 66 0.73 -9.65 -15.29
C CYS A 66 1.44 -11.01 -15.14
N PRO A 67 2.07 -11.53 -16.20
CA PRO A 67 2.67 -12.88 -16.16
C PRO A 67 3.95 -12.93 -15.31
N SER A 68 4.61 -11.81 -15.11
CA SER A 68 5.84 -11.74 -14.32
C SER A 68 5.59 -10.97 -13.02
N LYS A 69 5.60 -11.68 -11.92
CA LYS A 69 5.48 -11.13 -10.57
C LYS A 69 6.62 -11.62 -9.70
N ILE A 70 7.09 -10.81 -8.77
CA ILE A 70 8.16 -11.17 -7.85
C ILE A 70 7.83 -10.77 -6.42
N GLN A 71 7.91 -11.74 -5.52
CA GLN A 71 7.73 -11.50 -4.10
C GLN A 71 8.95 -10.82 -3.49
N VAL A 72 8.70 -9.82 -2.65
CA VAL A 72 9.68 -9.27 -1.71
C VAL A 72 9.44 -9.90 -0.35
N GLN A 73 10.42 -10.64 0.13
CA GLN A 73 10.41 -11.23 1.46
C GLN A 73 11.75 -10.98 2.13
N CYS A 74 11.73 -10.25 3.25
CA CYS A 74 12.92 -9.95 4.04
C CYS A 74 12.74 -10.44 5.47
N SER A 75 13.69 -11.22 5.96
CA SER A 75 13.79 -11.50 7.40
C SER A 75 14.02 -10.20 8.17
N ARG A 76 13.48 -10.13 9.39
CA ARG A 76 13.74 -9.00 10.31
C ARG A 76 15.19 -8.91 10.78
N HIS A 77 15.95 -9.99 10.61
CA HIS A 77 17.35 -10.11 11.06
C HIS A 77 18.34 -9.90 9.91
N LEU A 78 17.91 -9.54 8.70
CA LEU A 78 18.83 -9.23 7.61
C LEU A 78 19.65 -7.98 7.92
N TYR A 79 20.94 -8.05 7.61
CA TYR A 79 21.81 -6.88 7.68
C TYR A 79 21.49 -5.90 6.55
N GLN A 80 21.86 -4.64 6.74
CA GLN A 80 21.55 -3.58 5.77
C GLN A 80 22.14 -3.88 4.37
N ASN A 81 23.35 -4.47 4.32
CA ASN A 81 23.97 -4.85 3.05
C ASN A 81 23.15 -5.90 2.28
N ASP A 82 22.57 -6.88 2.97
CA ASP A 82 21.73 -7.90 2.35
C ASP A 82 20.42 -7.29 1.81
N ILE A 83 19.88 -6.33 2.55
CA ILE A 83 18.67 -5.59 2.13
C ILE A 83 18.98 -4.77 0.86
N GLU A 84 20.15 -4.11 0.79
CA GLU A 84 20.57 -3.37 -0.41
C GLU A 84 20.75 -4.27 -1.62
N GLN A 85 21.42 -5.42 -1.45
CA GLN A 85 21.57 -6.41 -2.54
C GLN A 85 20.22 -6.93 -3.03
N LEU A 86 19.32 -7.29 -2.10
CA LEU A 86 17.98 -7.73 -2.47
C LEU A 86 17.20 -6.62 -3.18
N LYS A 87 17.31 -5.38 -2.71
CA LYS A 87 16.71 -4.21 -3.35
C LYS A 87 17.18 -4.06 -4.80
N GLU A 88 18.48 -4.18 -5.07
CA GLU A 88 19.01 -4.10 -6.43
C GLU A 88 18.45 -5.19 -7.34
N ILE A 89 18.38 -6.43 -6.86
CA ILE A 89 17.80 -7.56 -7.60
C ILE A 89 16.33 -7.27 -7.93
N ILE A 90 15.54 -6.83 -6.95
CA ILE A 90 14.12 -6.53 -7.14
C ILE A 90 13.91 -5.39 -8.12
N LEU A 91 14.69 -4.30 -8.00
CA LEU A 91 14.62 -3.17 -8.92
C LEU A 91 15.04 -3.57 -10.36
N MET A 92 16.03 -4.44 -10.50
CA MET A 92 16.40 -4.99 -11.80
C MET A 92 15.26 -5.79 -12.44
N LYS A 93 14.55 -6.60 -11.65
CA LYS A 93 13.36 -7.33 -12.12
C LYS A 93 12.21 -6.38 -12.48
N GLY A 94 11.99 -5.32 -11.68
CA GLY A 94 11.04 -4.27 -11.98
C GLY A 94 11.33 -3.57 -13.32
N ARG A 95 12.60 -3.27 -13.62
CA ARG A 95 13.03 -2.71 -14.93
C ARG A 95 12.70 -3.65 -16.10
N LYS A 96 12.68 -4.97 -15.87
CA LYS A 96 12.29 -5.98 -16.86
C LYS A 96 10.75 -6.18 -16.97
N GLY A 97 9.97 -5.36 -16.30
CA GLY A 97 8.52 -5.38 -16.36
C GLY A 97 7.82 -6.28 -15.33
N SER A 98 8.55 -6.83 -14.35
CA SER A 98 7.92 -7.61 -13.28
C SER A 98 7.14 -6.72 -12.32
N VAL A 99 5.95 -7.18 -11.92
CA VAL A 99 5.19 -6.58 -10.82
C VAL A 99 5.79 -7.04 -9.49
N ILE A 100 6.05 -6.10 -8.61
CA ILE A 100 6.62 -6.37 -7.29
C ILE A 100 5.47 -6.63 -6.32
N VAL A 101 5.55 -7.72 -5.56
CA VAL A 101 4.53 -8.10 -4.56
C VAL A 101 5.17 -8.07 -3.18
N SER A 102 4.65 -7.27 -2.27
CA SER A 102 5.22 -7.11 -0.94
C SER A 102 4.13 -7.02 0.14
N PRO A 103 4.22 -7.82 1.21
CA PRO A 103 3.39 -7.64 2.39
C PRO A 103 3.83 -6.43 3.26
N CYS A 104 4.98 -5.81 2.97
CA CYS A 104 5.50 -4.63 3.67
C CYS A 104 5.53 -4.79 5.21
N ILE A 105 5.86 -5.99 5.70
CA ILE A 105 5.84 -6.33 7.13
C ILE A 105 7.13 -5.86 7.81
N SER A 106 8.28 -6.16 7.20
CA SER A 106 9.59 -5.80 7.74
C SER A 106 10.06 -4.43 7.26
N ALA A 107 11.00 -3.83 7.97
CA ALA A 107 11.61 -2.56 7.55
C ALA A 107 12.30 -2.68 6.18
N GLY A 108 12.96 -3.83 5.92
CA GLY A 108 13.59 -4.11 4.62
C GLY A 108 12.57 -4.18 3.48
N GLU A 109 11.45 -4.88 3.67
CA GLU A 109 10.37 -4.92 2.68
C GLU A 109 9.80 -3.54 2.39
N GLN A 110 9.61 -2.70 3.42
CA GLN A 110 9.13 -1.33 3.27
C GLN A 110 10.13 -0.44 2.52
N GLN A 111 11.44 -0.61 2.77
CA GLN A 111 12.49 0.09 2.03
C GLN A 111 12.47 -0.29 0.55
N ILE A 112 12.39 -1.58 0.24
CA ILE A 112 12.35 -2.08 -1.15
C ILE A 112 11.08 -1.61 -1.86
N ALA A 113 9.91 -1.73 -1.21
CA ALA A 113 8.65 -1.25 -1.77
C ALA A 113 8.67 0.26 -2.03
N THR A 114 9.27 1.05 -1.13
CA THR A 114 9.44 2.49 -1.31
C THR A 114 10.35 2.81 -2.49
N ALA A 115 11.48 2.11 -2.62
CA ALA A 115 12.39 2.27 -3.74
C ALA A 115 11.72 1.90 -5.08
N ALA A 116 10.94 0.82 -5.10
CA ALA A 116 10.19 0.40 -6.28
C ALA A 116 9.18 1.46 -6.74
N LEU A 117 8.42 2.03 -5.81
CA LEU A 117 7.48 3.12 -6.11
C LEU A 117 8.19 4.37 -6.63
N SER A 118 9.31 4.76 -6.01
CA SER A 118 10.12 5.90 -6.44
C SER A 118 10.70 5.71 -7.84
N ALA A 119 11.10 4.47 -8.16
CA ALA A 119 11.57 4.09 -9.50
C ALA A 119 10.43 3.97 -10.54
N GLY A 120 9.18 4.09 -10.12
CA GLY A 120 8.03 4.02 -11.02
C GLY A 120 7.55 2.60 -11.34
N PHE A 121 7.99 1.58 -10.63
CA PHE A 121 7.61 0.20 -10.90
C PHE A 121 6.24 -0.15 -10.32
N PRO A 122 5.51 -1.11 -10.95
CA PRO A 122 4.23 -1.57 -10.45
C PRO A 122 4.42 -2.38 -9.16
N LEU A 123 3.52 -2.15 -8.19
CA LEU A 123 3.59 -2.75 -6.86
C LEU A 123 2.22 -3.27 -6.42
N ILE A 124 2.19 -4.49 -5.90
CA ILE A 124 1.07 -5.05 -5.14
C ILE A 124 1.46 -5.08 -3.66
N VAL A 125 0.66 -4.42 -2.82
CA VAL A 125 0.87 -4.37 -1.37
C VAL A 125 -0.20 -5.16 -0.66
N LEU A 126 0.20 -6.03 0.27
CA LEU A 126 -0.72 -6.75 1.14
C LEU A 126 -0.84 -6.03 2.49
N LEU A 127 -2.06 -5.71 2.89
CA LEU A 127 -2.33 -4.98 4.13
C LEU A 127 -2.56 -5.94 5.30
N LEU A 128 -1.90 -5.67 6.41
CA LEU A 128 -1.98 -6.47 7.62
C LEU A 128 -3.29 -6.29 8.41
N LYS A 129 -3.87 -5.08 8.36
CA LYS A 129 -5.01 -4.68 9.20
C LYS A 129 -6.33 -4.47 8.43
N GLY A 130 -6.38 -4.69 7.13
CA GLY A 130 -7.55 -4.33 6.32
C GLY A 130 -7.60 -2.84 5.95
N PHE A 131 -8.69 -2.47 5.27
CA PHE A 131 -8.96 -1.08 4.91
C PHE A 131 -9.84 -0.44 5.98
N HIS A 132 -9.34 0.65 6.57
CA HIS A 132 -10.14 1.48 7.47
C HIS A 132 -11.38 2.04 6.74
N PRO A 133 -12.56 2.19 7.37
CA PRO A 133 -13.75 2.77 6.74
C PRO A 133 -13.51 4.12 6.06
N TYR A 134 -12.63 4.94 6.64
CA TYR A 134 -12.20 6.23 6.08
C TYR A 134 -10.77 6.15 5.53
N PHE A 135 -10.44 5.06 4.85
CA PHE A 135 -9.09 4.83 4.35
C PHE A 135 -8.67 5.92 3.37
N LYS A 136 -7.53 6.53 3.66
CA LYS A 136 -6.90 7.52 2.79
C LYS A 136 -5.48 7.05 2.48
N PRO A 137 -5.14 6.74 1.22
CA PRO A 137 -3.79 6.32 0.88
C PRO A 137 -2.79 7.42 1.21
N GLN A 138 -1.61 7.01 1.67
CA GLN A 138 -0.48 7.92 1.87
C GLN A 138 -0.12 8.62 0.54
N PRO A 139 0.52 9.80 0.57
CA PRO A 139 0.82 10.57 -0.66
C PRO A 139 1.50 9.75 -1.75
N ARG A 140 2.51 8.94 -1.39
CA ARG A 140 3.23 8.05 -2.33
C ARG A 140 2.32 6.99 -2.98
N TYR A 141 1.39 6.44 -2.22
CA TYR A 141 0.42 5.46 -2.71
C TYR A 141 -0.68 6.11 -3.55
N LEU A 142 -1.11 7.31 -3.17
CA LEU A 142 -2.07 8.09 -3.95
C LEU A 142 -1.55 8.32 -5.37
N GLU A 143 -0.30 8.76 -5.50
CA GLU A 143 0.31 9.03 -6.80
C GLU A 143 0.55 7.76 -7.62
N ALA A 144 1.05 6.69 -7.00
CA ALA A 144 1.24 5.41 -7.68
C ALA A 144 -0.10 4.81 -8.14
N CYS A 145 -1.15 4.93 -7.32
CA CYS A 145 -2.50 4.47 -7.62
C CYS A 145 -3.09 5.24 -8.82
N SER A 146 -2.99 6.57 -8.82
CA SER A 146 -3.48 7.41 -9.93
C SER A 146 -2.81 7.12 -11.27
N LYS A 147 -1.60 6.58 -11.24
CA LYS A 147 -0.85 6.16 -12.44
C LYS A 147 -1.08 4.68 -12.79
N GLY A 148 -2.02 4.01 -12.12
CA GLY A 148 -2.32 2.59 -12.34
C GLY A 148 -1.20 1.62 -11.93
N ARG A 149 -0.23 2.07 -11.10
CA ARG A 149 0.96 1.30 -10.72
C ARG A 149 0.87 0.69 -9.33
N LEU A 150 -0.27 0.79 -8.67
CA LEU A 150 -0.47 0.26 -7.33
C LEU A 150 -1.75 -0.55 -7.25
N LEU A 151 -1.65 -1.71 -6.59
CA LEU A 151 -2.77 -2.48 -6.09
C LEU A 151 -2.54 -2.75 -4.61
N MET A 152 -3.50 -2.43 -3.77
CA MET A 152 -3.52 -2.79 -2.36
C MET A 152 -4.55 -3.86 -2.14
N LEU A 153 -4.18 -4.94 -1.46
CA LEU A 153 -5.02 -6.09 -1.16
C LEU A 153 -5.06 -6.31 0.35
N SER A 154 -6.19 -6.76 0.86
CA SER A 154 -6.27 -7.24 2.24
C SER A 154 -7.12 -8.50 2.34
N PRO A 155 -6.55 -9.62 2.80
CA PRO A 155 -7.29 -10.82 3.14
C PRO A 155 -8.01 -10.71 4.49
N PHE A 156 -7.76 -9.65 5.24
CA PHE A 156 -8.32 -9.44 6.57
C PHE A 156 -9.30 -8.28 6.58
N PRO A 157 -10.38 -8.37 7.38
CA PRO A 157 -11.23 -7.22 7.66
C PRO A 157 -10.44 -6.16 8.46
N TRP A 158 -10.92 -4.93 8.41
CA TRP A 158 -10.35 -3.87 9.23
C TRP A 158 -10.46 -4.21 10.73
N GLN A 159 -9.36 -4.02 11.44
CA GLN A 159 -9.30 -4.18 12.90
C GLN A 159 -8.57 -2.98 13.51
N ASN A 160 -9.24 -2.34 14.48
CA ASN A 160 -8.66 -1.26 15.26
C ASN A 160 -7.81 -1.78 16.44
N GLU A 161 -8.10 -2.99 16.87
CA GLU A 161 -7.50 -3.63 18.03
C GLU A 161 -6.08 -4.14 17.76
N ILE A 162 -5.37 -4.47 18.85
CA ILE A 162 -4.06 -5.11 18.79
C ILE A 162 -4.24 -6.51 18.19
N ILE A 163 -3.44 -6.85 17.21
CA ILE A 163 -3.48 -8.17 16.57
C ILE A 163 -2.78 -9.16 17.51
N GLU A 164 -3.55 -10.03 18.15
CA GLU A 164 -3.02 -11.02 19.10
C GLU A 164 -2.02 -12.00 18.44
N ASN A 165 -2.31 -12.46 17.23
CA ASN A 165 -1.50 -13.45 16.49
C ASN A 165 -0.70 -12.81 15.34
N MET A 166 0.04 -11.73 15.63
CA MET A 166 0.80 -10.98 14.64
C MET A 166 1.72 -11.86 13.79
N ARG A 167 2.45 -12.81 14.42
CA ARG A 167 3.37 -13.71 13.70
C ARG A 167 2.62 -14.58 12.68
N GLN A 168 1.48 -15.15 13.06
CA GLN A 168 0.69 -15.99 12.18
C GLN A 168 0.15 -15.19 10.98
N ARG A 169 -0.33 -13.97 11.20
CA ARG A 169 -0.76 -13.09 10.11
C ARG A 169 0.37 -12.74 9.15
N CYS A 170 1.56 -12.45 9.67
CA CYS A 170 2.72 -12.20 8.84
C CYS A 170 3.06 -13.41 7.95
N LEU A 171 3.03 -14.62 8.50
CA LEU A 171 3.25 -15.85 7.74
C LEU A 171 2.17 -16.08 6.67
N GLN A 172 0.90 -15.81 7.01
CA GLN A 172 -0.20 -15.89 6.04
C GLN A 172 -0.02 -14.90 4.90
N LEU A 173 0.34 -13.64 5.18
CA LEU A 173 0.60 -12.64 4.13
C LEU A 173 1.76 -13.05 3.22
N ASN A 174 2.83 -13.60 3.77
CA ASN A 174 3.95 -14.11 2.98
C ASN A 174 3.53 -15.28 2.08
N ALA A 175 2.74 -16.21 2.59
CA ALA A 175 2.20 -17.32 1.81
C ALA A 175 1.26 -16.85 0.69
N ILE A 176 0.42 -15.84 0.98
CA ILE A 176 -0.45 -15.21 -0.02
C ILE A 176 0.37 -14.49 -1.09
N ALA A 177 1.40 -13.74 -0.70
CA ALA A 177 2.30 -13.08 -1.64
C ALA A 177 2.99 -14.07 -2.57
N ALA A 178 3.42 -15.22 -2.06
CA ALA A 178 3.98 -16.31 -2.86
C ALA A 178 2.97 -16.82 -3.89
N LYS A 179 1.74 -17.14 -3.47
CA LYS A 179 0.67 -17.61 -4.37
C LYS A 179 0.27 -16.58 -5.45
N ILE A 180 0.37 -15.28 -5.17
CA ILE A 180 0.12 -14.24 -6.17
C ILE A 180 1.23 -14.23 -7.23
N CYS A 181 2.43 -14.68 -6.89
CA CYS A 181 3.58 -14.73 -7.79
C CYS A 181 3.66 -16.02 -8.63
N GLU A 182 2.89 -17.04 -8.31
CA GLU A 182 2.72 -18.27 -9.11
C GLU A 182 1.90 -17.98 -10.38
#